data_9800782a7d36be788b8ae44cc9d4e71c
#
_entry.id   9800782a7d36be788b8ae44cc9d4e71c
#
_cell.length_a   1.000
_cell.length_b   1.000
_cell.length_c   1.000
_cell.angle_alpha   90.00
_cell.angle_beta   90.00
_cell.angle_gamma   90.00
#
_symmetry.space_group_name_H-M   'P 1'
#
loop_
_entity.id
_entity.type
_entity.pdbx_description
1 polymer ?
#
loop_
_entity_poly.entity_id
_entity_poly.type
_entity_poly.pdbx_seq_one_letter_code
_entity_poly.pdbx_strand_id
1 'polypeptide(L)'
;MTVLDTEQSFTQDHSLQYRNFATPGAAVALLRALYEHRGLSESSQALVLRFMTESTPGPRRLKGLLPAGTNVAHKTGTSGTENGMTAATNDIGIITLPGGKHFAIAVFVSDSPADEATRESTIAKIAKAVWDSKIK
;
A
#
# COMPACT_ATOMS: atom_id res chain seq x y z
N MET A 1 5.18 1.36 -13.59
CA MET A 1 3.74 1.17 -13.33
C MET A 1 3.00 1.19 -14.66
N THR A 2 2.13 0.22 -14.86
CA THR A 2 1.32 0.07 -16.08
C THR A 2 -0.15 -0.05 -15.66
N VAL A 3 -1.03 0.72 -16.30
CA VAL A 3 -2.48 0.68 -16.11
C VAL A 3 -3.10 0.64 -17.50
N LEU A 4 -3.67 -0.49 -17.88
CA LEU A 4 -4.22 -0.76 -19.21
C LEU A 4 -5.73 -0.94 -19.18
N ASP A 5 -6.26 -1.49 -18.09
CA ASP A 5 -7.65 -1.90 -17.96
C ASP A 5 -8.33 -1.20 -16.79
N THR A 6 -9.64 -1.06 -16.88
CA THR A 6 -10.49 -0.49 -15.80
C THR A 6 -10.92 -1.59 -14.83
N GLU A 7 -11.32 -1.24 -13.60
CA GLU A 7 -11.88 -2.20 -12.65
C GLU A 7 -13.14 -2.88 -13.20
N GLN A 8 -13.93 -2.18 -14.01
CA GLN A 8 -15.10 -2.78 -14.66
C GLN A 8 -14.71 -3.93 -15.60
N SER A 9 -13.56 -3.86 -16.27
CA SER A 9 -13.07 -4.95 -17.13
C SER A 9 -12.76 -6.21 -16.32
N PHE A 10 -12.26 -6.06 -15.09
CA PHE A 10 -11.90 -7.20 -14.22
C PHE A 10 -13.11 -8.02 -13.78
N THR A 11 -14.31 -7.43 -13.75
CA THR A 11 -15.53 -8.18 -13.44
C THR A 11 -15.97 -9.12 -14.57
N GLN A 12 -15.49 -8.87 -15.77
CA GLN A 12 -15.82 -9.67 -16.98
C GLN A 12 -14.73 -10.73 -17.27
N ASP A 13 -13.47 -10.39 -16.99
CA ASP A 13 -12.33 -11.29 -17.18
C ASP A 13 -11.27 -11.00 -16.10
N HIS A 14 -11.21 -11.88 -15.11
CA HIS A 14 -10.28 -11.73 -13.98
C HIS A 14 -8.81 -11.83 -14.37
N SER A 15 -8.48 -12.42 -15.53
CA SER A 15 -7.09 -12.47 -16.00
C SER A 15 -6.54 -11.07 -16.34
N LEU A 16 -7.43 -10.11 -16.66
CA LEU A 16 -7.04 -8.74 -16.99
C LEU A 16 -6.41 -7.98 -15.81
N GLN A 17 -6.69 -8.40 -14.56
CA GLN A 17 -6.10 -7.76 -13.37
C GLN A 17 -4.57 -7.77 -13.39
N TYR A 18 -3.94 -8.77 -14.00
CA TYR A 18 -2.47 -8.88 -14.12
C TYR A 18 -1.86 -7.89 -15.12
N ARG A 19 -2.67 -7.25 -15.96
CA ARG A 19 -2.20 -6.24 -16.92
C ARG A 19 -1.99 -4.87 -16.29
N ASN A 20 -2.62 -4.63 -15.14
CA ASN A 20 -2.36 -3.48 -14.29
C ASN A 20 -1.34 -3.86 -13.23
N PHE A 21 -0.11 -3.41 -13.38
CA PHE A 21 0.95 -3.79 -12.45
C PHE A 21 1.93 -2.67 -12.13
N ALA A 22 2.57 -2.80 -10.99
CA ALA A 22 3.71 -2.00 -10.58
C ALA A 22 4.70 -2.88 -9.82
N THR A 23 5.97 -2.53 -9.87
CA THR A 23 6.94 -3.07 -8.91
C THR A 23 6.85 -2.30 -7.58
N PRO A 24 7.21 -2.90 -6.44
CA PRO A 24 7.31 -2.17 -5.16
C PRO A 24 8.19 -0.92 -5.26
N GLY A 25 9.31 -1.00 -5.99
CA GLY A 25 10.19 0.14 -6.24
C GLY A 25 9.51 1.28 -7.01
N ALA A 26 8.68 0.97 -8.02
CA ALA A 26 7.90 1.98 -8.75
C ALA A 26 6.84 2.63 -7.85
N ALA A 27 6.21 1.87 -6.96
CA ALA A 27 5.25 2.40 -6.00
C ALA A 27 5.92 3.33 -4.97
N VAL A 28 7.09 2.95 -4.46
CA VAL A 28 7.89 3.82 -3.57
C VAL A 28 8.33 5.10 -4.29
N ALA A 29 8.72 5.03 -5.57
CA ALA A 29 9.07 6.20 -6.36
C ALA A 29 7.87 7.15 -6.56
N LEU A 30 6.65 6.59 -6.75
CA LEU A 30 5.42 7.37 -6.83
C LEU A 30 5.10 8.07 -5.50
N LEU A 31 5.18 7.34 -4.38
CA LEU A 31 4.97 7.93 -3.03
C LEU A 31 5.98 9.04 -2.74
N ARG A 32 7.23 8.86 -3.16
CA ARG A 32 8.26 9.89 -3.04
C ARG A 32 7.93 11.11 -3.90
N ALA A 33 7.49 10.91 -5.15
CA ALA A 33 7.07 12.00 -6.02
C ALA A 33 5.89 12.79 -5.44
N LEU A 34 4.89 12.09 -4.85
CA LEU A 34 3.79 12.69 -4.12
C LEU A 34 4.30 13.54 -2.95
N TYR A 35 5.18 13.01 -2.13
CA TYR A 35 5.73 13.69 -0.96
C TYR A 35 6.56 14.94 -1.33
N GLU A 36 7.34 14.85 -2.41
CA GLU A 36 8.22 15.92 -2.91
C GLU A 36 7.49 16.94 -3.82
N HIS A 37 6.15 16.97 -3.84
CA HIS A 37 5.32 17.88 -4.69
C HIS A 37 5.61 17.77 -6.20
N ARG A 38 6.01 16.61 -6.68
CA ARG A 38 6.29 16.42 -8.11
C ARG A 38 5.02 16.07 -8.86
N GLY A 39 4.59 16.96 -9.77
CA GLY A 39 3.46 16.72 -10.67
C GLY A 39 2.07 17.05 -10.11
N LEU A 40 1.98 17.56 -8.88
CA LEU A 40 0.72 18.01 -8.26
C LEU A 40 0.87 19.41 -7.69
N SER A 41 -0.23 20.18 -7.67
CA SER A 41 -0.32 21.41 -6.88
C SER A 41 -0.26 21.08 -5.39
N GLU A 42 0.16 22.02 -4.54
CA GLU A 42 0.19 21.87 -3.09
C GLU A 42 -1.19 21.46 -2.53
N SER A 43 -2.27 22.07 -3.02
CA SER A 43 -3.62 21.74 -2.59
C SER A 43 -4.03 20.31 -2.96
N SER A 44 -3.70 19.85 -4.16
CA SER A 44 -3.98 18.48 -4.60
C SER A 44 -3.16 17.47 -3.82
N GLN A 45 -1.89 17.75 -3.58
CA GLN A 45 -1.03 16.90 -2.77
C GLN A 45 -1.55 16.78 -1.34
N ALA A 46 -1.88 17.90 -0.69
CA ALA A 46 -2.43 17.92 0.66
C ALA A 46 -3.75 17.11 0.74
N LEU A 47 -4.61 17.22 -0.27
CA LEU A 47 -5.85 16.46 -0.36
C LEU A 47 -5.60 14.96 -0.47
N VAL A 48 -4.69 14.53 -1.33
CA VAL A 48 -4.33 13.11 -1.49
C VAL A 48 -3.75 12.55 -0.19
N LEU A 49 -2.80 13.26 0.42
CA LEU A 49 -2.19 12.83 1.69
C LEU A 49 -3.22 12.75 2.83
N ARG A 50 -4.19 13.68 2.88
CA ARG A 50 -5.30 13.62 3.82
C ARG A 50 -6.14 12.36 3.61
N PHE A 51 -6.58 12.09 2.39
CA PHE A 51 -7.37 10.89 2.09
C PHE A 51 -6.60 9.60 2.42
N MET A 52 -5.30 9.55 2.15
CA MET A 52 -4.46 8.42 2.50
C MET A 52 -4.32 8.25 4.04
N THR A 53 -4.26 9.34 4.79
CA THR A 53 -4.17 9.32 6.26
C THR A 53 -5.48 8.88 6.90
N GLU A 54 -6.61 9.37 6.37
CA GLU A 54 -7.97 9.05 6.83
C GLU A 54 -8.46 7.67 6.34
N SER A 55 -7.68 7.00 5.48
CA SER A 55 -8.04 5.69 4.92
C SER A 55 -8.25 4.65 6.01
N THR A 56 -9.43 4.00 5.99
CA THR A 56 -9.84 2.99 6.96
C THR A 56 -9.58 1.53 6.52
N PRO A 57 -9.56 1.15 5.23
CA PRO A 57 -9.32 -0.23 4.80
C PRO A 57 -7.93 -0.74 5.22
N GLY A 58 -7.84 -2.04 5.52
CA GLY A 58 -6.59 -2.73 5.86
C GLY A 58 -5.94 -2.29 7.17
N PRO A 59 -6.69 -2.16 8.27
CA PRO A 59 -6.12 -1.69 9.55
C PRO A 59 -5.04 -2.63 10.11
N ARG A 60 -5.04 -3.88 9.68
CA ARG A 60 -4.07 -4.91 10.07
C ARG A 60 -2.87 -5.03 9.13
N ARG A 61 -2.76 -4.18 8.08
CA ARG A 61 -1.64 -4.14 7.13
C ARG A 61 -0.52 -3.22 7.63
N LEU A 62 -0.10 -2.22 6.91
CA LEU A 62 1.02 -1.34 7.33
C LEU A 62 0.86 -0.81 8.75
N LYS A 63 -0.36 -0.49 9.18
CA LYS A 63 -0.66 0.01 10.54
C LYS A 63 -0.61 -1.07 11.62
N GLY A 64 -0.80 -2.34 11.27
CA GLY A 64 -1.22 -3.42 12.17
C GLY A 64 -0.30 -3.71 13.35
N LEU A 65 0.99 -3.47 13.25
CA LEU A 65 1.98 -3.71 14.32
C LEU A 65 2.80 -2.46 14.68
N LEU A 66 2.46 -1.29 14.12
CA LEU A 66 3.10 -0.03 14.49
C LEU A 66 2.55 0.48 15.83
N PRO A 67 3.30 1.30 16.57
CA PRO A 67 2.82 1.92 17.80
C PRO A 67 1.51 2.68 17.59
N ALA A 68 0.63 2.64 18.56
CA ALA A 68 -0.63 3.38 18.52
C ALA A 68 -0.37 4.88 18.28
N GLY A 69 -1.20 5.50 17.44
CA GLY A 69 -1.05 6.91 17.09
C GLY A 69 0.01 7.20 16.02
N THR A 70 0.69 6.17 15.47
CA THR A 70 1.59 6.36 14.33
C THR A 70 0.82 6.93 13.15
N ASN A 71 1.27 8.07 12.60
CA ASN A 71 0.68 8.62 11.39
C ASN A 71 1.15 7.83 10.16
N VAL A 72 0.18 7.23 9.46
CA VAL A 72 0.39 6.42 8.26
C VAL A 72 -0.59 6.88 7.18
N ALA A 73 -0.07 7.57 6.18
CA ALA A 73 -0.81 7.85 4.95
C ALA A 73 -0.66 6.66 4.01
N HIS A 74 -1.73 5.89 3.76
CA HIS A 74 -1.63 4.64 3.01
C HIS A 74 -2.79 4.39 2.05
N LYS A 75 -2.56 3.48 1.08
CA LYS A 75 -3.59 2.99 0.16
C LYS A 75 -3.42 1.48 -0.02
N THR A 76 -4.47 0.75 0.30
CA THR A 76 -4.56 -0.70 0.12
C THR A 76 -5.02 -1.08 -1.29
N GLY A 77 -4.70 -2.31 -1.69
CA GLY A 77 -5.27 -2.97 -2.86
C GLY A 77 -5.51 -4.44 -2.55
N THR A 78 -6.64 -5.00 -2.98
CA THR A 78 -6.95 -6.42 -2.79
C THR A 78 -7.72 -6.92 -4.01
N SER A 79 -7.29 -8.05 -4.56
CA SER A 79 -8.06 -8.78 -5.58
C SER A 79 -9.07 -9.73 -4.96
N GLY A 80 -9.97 -10.27 -5.78
CA GLY A 80 -10.76 -11.45 -5.44
C GLY A 80 -9.88 -12.68 -5.18
N THR A 81 -10.49 -13.72 -4.61
CA THR A 81 -9.86 -15.05 -4.46
C THR A 81 -10.55 -16.01 -5.42
N GLU A 82 -9.76 -16.63 -6.30
CA GLU A 82 -10.23 -17.61 -7.26
C GLU A 82 -9.48 -18.92 -7.12
N ASN A 83 -10.17 -20.04 -7.12
CA ASN A 83 -9.59 -21.38 -6.96
C ASN A 83 -8.64 -21.47 -5.75
N GLY A 84 -8.98 -20.77 -4.65
CA GLY A 84 -8.15 -20.73 -3.44
C GLY A 84 -6.91 -19.83 -3.54
N MET A 85 -6.76 -19.06 -4.62
CA MET A 85 -5.63 -18.16 -4.84
C MET A 85 -6.08 -16.71 -4.84
N THR A 86 -5.45 -15.85 -4.06
CA THR A 86 -5.64 -14.39 -4.07
C THR A 86 -4.50 -13.74 -4.85
N ALA A 87 -4.82 -13.13 -5.98
CA ALA A 87 -3.81 -12.56 -6.89
C ALA A 87 -3.05 -11.38 -6.26
N ALA A 88 -3.71 -10.57 -5.44
CA ALA A 88 -3.05 -9.43 -4.79
C ALA A 88 -3.63 -9.11 -3.41
N THR A 89 -2.74 -8.86 -2.45
CA THR A 89 -3.04 -8.19 -1.17
C THR A 89 -1.90 -7.22 -0.90
N ASN A 90 -2.17 -5.94 -1.08
CA ASN A 90 -1.13 -4.92 -1.13
C ASN A 90 -1.42 -3.79 -0.15
N ASP A 91 -0.37 -3.11 0.29
CA ASP A 91 -0.48 -1.83 0.97
C ASP A 91 0.78 -0.99 0.68
N ILE A 92 0.58 0.29 0.34
CA ILE A 92 1.65 1.24 0.10
C ILE A 92 1.40 2.50 0.95
N GLY A 93 2.46 3.13 1.45
CA GLY A 93 2.24 4.32 2.28
C GLY A 93 3.48 5.09 2.65
N ILE A 94 3.23 6.23 3.30
CA ILE A 94 4.23 7.10 3.91
C ILE A 94 4.00 7.05 5.42
N ILE A 95 5.02 6.65 6.16
CA ILE A 95 4.97 6.49 7.61
C ILE A 95 5.83 7.58 8.25
N THR A 96 5.27 8.24 9.27
CA THR A 96 5.95 9.27 10.03
C THR A 96 6.60 8.67 11.27
N LEU A 97 7.91 8.82 11.40
CA LEU A 97 8.70 8.39 12.55
C LEU A 97 8.59 9.38 13.73
N PRO A 98 8.87 8.95 14.96
CA PRO A 98 9.14 9.88 16.05
C PRO A 98 10.22 10.89 15.64
N GLY A 99 9.96 12.18 15.90
CA GLY A 99 10.87 13.25 15.45
C GLY A 99 10.58 13.80 14.05
N GLY A 100 9.49 13.38 13.41
CA GLY A 100 8.94 14.00 12.19
C GLY A 100 9.60 13.57 10.89
N LYS A 101 10.55 12.64 10.89
CA LYS A 101 11.07 12.03 9.65
C LYS A 101 10.04 11.09 9.02
N HIS A 102 10.10 10.95 7.69
CA HIS A 102 9.18 10.10 6.94
C HIS A 102 9.93 9.04 6.14
N PHE A 103 9.29 7.89 5.90
CA PHE A 103 9.74 6.94 4.91
C PHE A 103 8.56 6.39 4.11
N ALA A 104 8.83 6.11 2.85
CA ALA A 104 7.87 5.44 1.97
C ALA A 104 8.09 3.92 2.00
N ILE A 105 7.01 3.16 1.97
CA ILE A 105 7.02 1.70 1.97
C ILE A 105 5.97 1.18 1.00
N ALA A 106 6.27 0.08 0.31
CA ALA A 106 5.33 -0.66 -0.51
C ALA A 106 5.52 -2.16 -0.25
N VAL A 107 4.44 -2.85 0.11
CA VAL A 107 4.44 -4.29 0.33
C VAL A 107 3.37 -4.93 -0.53
N PHE A 108 3.78 -5.84 -1.39
CA PHE A 108 2.90 -6.59 -2.29
C PHE A 108 2.99 -8.07 -1.95
N VAL A 109 1.83 -8.68 -1.70
CA VAL A 109 1.67 -10.13 -1.57
C VAL A 109 0.87 -10.57 -2.78
N SER A 110 1.50 -11.35 -3.67
CA SER A 110 0.89 -11.82 -4.91
C SER A 110 0.73 -13.33 -4.92
N ASP A 111 -0.31 -13.79 -5.62
CA ASP A 111 -0.60 -15.20 -5.89
C ASP A 111 -0.50 -16.07 -4.62
N SER A 112 -1.20 -15.68 -3.58
CA SER A 112 -1.11 -16.32 -2.27
C SER A 112 -2.33 -17.19 -1.97
N PRO A 113 -2.13 -18.48 -1.62
CA PRO A 113 -3.20 -19.34 -1.13
C PRO A 113 -3.48 -19.15 0.36
N ALA A 114 -2.68 -18.34 1.07
CA ALA A 114 -2.88 -18.08 2.49
C ALA A 114 -4.18 -17.30 2.74
N ASP A 115 -4.74 -17.43 3.92
CA ASP A 115 -5.88 -16.64 4.35
C ASP A 115 -5.56 -15.13 4.45
N GLU A 116 -6.58 -14.30 4.51
CA GLU A 116 -6.43 -12.86 4.58
C GLU A 116 -5.62 -12.43 5.80
N ALA A 117 -5.87 -13.04 6.97
CA ALA A 117 -5.18 -12.68 8.19
C ALA A 117 -3.67 -12.92 8.10
N THR A 118 -3.26 -14.02 7.46
CA THR A 118 -1.85 -14.36 7.22
C THR A 118 -1.21 -13.35 6.25
N ARG A 119 -1.89 -13.01 5.15
CA ARG A 119 -1.39 -12.02 4.18
C ARG A 119 -1.23 -10.64 4.82
N GLU A 120 -2.23 -10.16 5.57
CA GLU A 120 -2.18 -8.87 6.28
C GLU A 120 -1.09 -8.85 7.36
N SER A 121 -0.97 -9.94 8.14
CA SER A 121 0.10 -10.08 9.14
C SER A 121 1.49 -10.02 8.53
N THR A 122 1.68 -10.58 7.33
CA THR A 122 2.95 -10.49 6.61
C THR A 122 3.30 -9.05 6.29
N ILE A 123 2.34 -8.27 5.77
CA ILE A 123 2.51 -6.83 5.48
C ILE A 123 2.88 -6.06 6.78
N ALA A 124 2.14 -6.33 7.86
CA ALA A 124 2.37 -5.68 9.15
C ALA A 124 3.76 -5.97 9.73
N LYS A 125 4.21 -7.23 9.65
CA LYS A 125 5.56 -7.64 10.13
C LYS A 125 6.67 -6.96 9.34
N ILE A 126 6.52 -6.83 8.02
CA ILE A 126 7.48 -6.13 7.17
C ILE A 126 7.53 -4.64 7.56
N ALA A 127 6.37 -3.99 7.70
CA ALA A 127 6.30 -2.59 8.11
C ALA A 127 6.94 -2.37 9.48
N LYS A 128 6.69 -3.27 10.45
CA LYS A 128 7.28 -3.23 11.79
C LYS A 128 8.80 -3.40 11.74
N ALA A 129 9.30 -4.34 10.97
CA ALA A 129 10.74 -4.57 10.83
C ALA A 129 11.47 -3.33 10.26
N VAL A 130 10.87 -2.69 9.24
CA VAL A 130 11.40 -1.43 8.69
C VAL A 130 11.35 -0.30 9.72
N TRP A 131 10.21 -0.14 10.42
CA TRP A 131 10.07 0.82 11.51
C TRP A 131 11.17 0.66 12.55
N ASP A 132 11.36 -0.56 13.08
CA ASP A 132 12.37 -0.84 14.12
C ASP A 132 13.79 -0.56 13.66
N SER A 133 14.06 -0.72 12.35
CA SER A 133 15.38 -0.39 11.78
C SER A 133 15.64 1.12 11.67
N LYS A 134 14.59 1.94 11.66
CA LYS A 134 14.67 3.40 11.47
C LYS A 134 14.68 4.21 12.77
N ILE A 135 14.22 3.61 13.86
CA ILE A 135 14.19 4.25 15.18
C ILE A 135 15.43 3.95 16.05
N LYS A 136 16.33 3.11 15.54
CA LYS A 136 17.66 2.89 16.12
C LYS A 136 18.57 4.04 15.72
#